data_f58a4126f213d1b62bbfbeb61a077348
#
_entry.id   f58a4126f213d1b62bbfbeb61a077348
#
_cell.length_a   1.000
_cell.length_b   1.000
_cell.length_c   1.000
_cell.angle_alpha   90.00
_cell.angle_beta   90.00
_cell.angle_gamma   90.00
#
_symmetry.space_group_name_H-M   'P 1'
#
loop_
_entity.id
_entity.type
_entity.pdbx_description
1 polymer ?
#
loop_
_entity_poly.entity_id
_entity_poly.type
_entity_poly.pdbx_seq_one_letter_code
_entity_poly.pdbx_strand_id
1 'polypeptide(L)'
;MVKGIGHAAFNVKDMGRSIAFYENTMGFKKAFSIKRPETGEPWIEYIYAGGDQFIELFYGGTNEIPYSDENIGFFHMCVEVDDILEAWKRIVDTDAPQDDAPKQGVDFNWQCWTHDPDGNKIELMQLSEDGPQMKFVKSLESLE
;
A
#
# COMPACT_ATOMS: atom_id res chain seq x y z
N MET A 1 12.81 -1.53 -21.94
CA MET A 1 11.73 -0.53 -21.72
C MET A 1 11.16 -0.76 -20.33
N VAL A 2 10.95 0.29 -19.54
CA VAL A 2 10.29 0.20 -18.21
C VAL A 2 8.81 -0.09 -18.43
N LYS A 3 8.25 -1.07 -17.67
CA LYS A 3 6.82 -1.41 -17.74
C LYS A 3 6.01 -0.75 -16.63
N GLY A 4 6.62 -0.51 -15.47
CA GLY A 4 5.96 0.06 -14.30
C GLY A 4 6.73 -0.20 -13.02
N ILE A 5 6.11 0.07 -11.88
CA ILE A 5 6.63 -0.27 -10.55
C ILE A 5 6.30 -1.74 -10.29
N GLY A 6 7.31 -2.57 -10.01
CA GLY A 6 7.13 -4.01 -9.78
C GLY A 6 6.60 -4.32 -8.38
N HIS A 7 7.22 -3.76 -7.35
CA HIS A 7 6.84 -3.94 -5.95
C HIS A 7 7.34 -2.78 -5.07
N ALA A 8 6.78 -2.68 -3.87
CA ALA A 8 7.34 -1.93 -2.76
C ALA A 8 7.79 -2.92 -1.69
N ALA A 9 8.84 -2.59 -0.92
CA ALA A 9 9.40 -3.47 0.10
C ALA A 9 9.51 -2.78 1.45
N PHE A 10 9.18 -3.52 2.53
CA PHE A 10 9.20 -3.03 3.91
C PHE A 10 9.91 -4.02 4.81
N ASN A 11 10.79 -3.54 5.69
CA ASN A 11 11.21 -4.30 6.85
C ASN A 11 10.13 -4.18 7.92
N VAL A 12 9.68 -5.29 8.47
CA VAL A 12 8.60 -5.30 9.47
C VAL A 12 9.10 -5.79 10.83
N LYS A 13 8.53 -5.24 11.89
CA LYS A 13 8.84 -5.62 13.27
C LYS A 13 8.21 -6.96 13.64
N ASP A 14 6.95 -7.15 13.29
CA ASP A 14 6.17 -8.37 13.53
C ASP A 14 5.47 -8.81 12.26
N MET A 15 5.98 -9.87 11.66
CA MET A 15 5.48 -10.40 10.39
C MET A 15 4.03 -10.84 10.47
N GLY A 16 3.61 -11.47 11.57
CA GLY A 16 2.23 -11.95 11.73
C GLY A 16 1.23 -10.79 11.76
N ARG A 17 1.55 -9.72 12.49
CA ARG A 17 0.73 -8.50 12.54
C ARG A 17 0.65 -7.82 11.17
N SER A 18 1.78 -7.72 10.49
CA SER A 18 1.81 -7.08 9.16
C SER A 18 1.01 -7.87 8.14
N ILE A 19 1.18 -9.20 8.05
CA ILE A 19 0.38 -10.05 7.15
C ILE A 19 -1.11 -9.88 7.48
N ALA A 20 -1.50 -9.97 8.75
CA ALA A 20 -2.91 -9.83 9.16
C ALA A 20 -3.50 -8.48 8.75
N PHE A 21 -2.76 -7.38 8.89
CA PHE A 21 -3.18 -6.06 8.43
C PHE A 21 -3.38 -6.03 6.92
N TYR A 22 -2.39 -6.46 6.14
CA TYR A 22 -2.48 -6.41 4.69
C TYR A 22 -3.57 -7.34 4.13
N GLU A 23 -3.82 -8.50 4.76
CA GLU A 23 -4.90 -9.39 4.33
C GLU A 23 -6.29 -8.89 4.78
N ASN A 24 -6.46 -8.56 6.05
CA ASN A 24 -7.78 -8.25 6.60
C ASN A 24 -8.23 -6.82 6.29
N THR A 25 -7.33 -5.84 6.43
CA THR A 25 -7.65 -4.42 6.24
C THR A 25 -7.52 -4.01 4.77
N MET A 26 -6.39 -4.34 4.14
CA MET A 26 -6.14 -3.94 2.75
C MET A 26 -6.80 -4.87 1.73
N GLY A 27 -7.18 -6.09 2.11
CA GLY A 27 -7.77 -7.08 1.22
C GLY A 27 -6.77 -7.75 0.28
N PHE A 28 -5.50 -7.61 0.57
CA PHE A 28 -4.44 -8.27 -0.19
C PHE A 28 -4.40 -9.77 0.13
N LYS A 29 -3.50 -10.51 -0.51
CA LYS A 29 -3.37 -11.95 -0.28
C LYS A 29 -1.91 -12.32 -0.11
N LYS A 30 -1.59 -13.07 0.94
CA LYS A 30 -0.29 -13.72 1.03
C LYS A 30 -0.12 -14.67 -0.16
N ALA A 31 0.94 -14.44 -0.94
CA ALA A 31 1.19 -15.22 -2.16
C ALA A 31 2.16 -16.38 -1.90
N PHE A 32 3.38 -16.08 -1.52
CA PHE A 32 4.43 -17.06 -1.25
C PHE A 32 5.50 -16.47 -0.33
N SER A 33 6.40 -17.36 0.14
CA SER A 33 7.50 -17.01 1.01
C SER A 33 8.83 -17.35 0.33
N ILE A 34 9.85 -16.55 0.59
CA ILE A 34 11.24 -16.85 0.23
C ILE A 34 12.04 -17.05 1.52
N LYS A 35 12.85 -18.10 1.54
CA LYS A 35 13.79 -18.40 2.60
C LYS A 35 15.20 -17.97 2.20
N ARG A 36 16.06 -17.71 3.18
CA ARG A 36 17.50 -17.47 2.93
C ARG A 36 18.13 -18.73 2.37
N PRO A 37 18.81 -18.65 1.22
CA PRO A 37 19.39 -19.85 0.59
C PRO A 37 20.43 -20.54 1.48
N GLU A 38 21.19 -19.75 2.26
CA GLU A 38 22.32 -20.25 3.06
C GLU A 38 21.86 -20.95 4.34
N THR A 39 20.76 -20.48 4.96
CA THR A 39 20.32 -20.92 6.30
C THR A 39 18.99 -21.65 6.30
N GLY A 40 18.16 -21.43 5.28
CA GLY A 40 16.78 -21.92 5.24
C GLY A 40 15.82 -21.15 6.15
N GLU A 41 16.28 -20.10 6.81
CA GLU A 41 15.43 -19.25 7.67
C GLU A 41 14.45 -18.40 6.86
N PRO A 42 13.30 -18.01 7.44
CA PRO A 42 12.38 -17.08 6.81
C PRO A 42 13.08 -15.76 6.45
N TRP A 43 12.78 -15.23 5.27
CA TRP A 43 13.39 -13.98 4.80
C TRP A 43 12.37 -12.97 4.28
N ILE A 44 11.52 -13.37 3.31
CA ILE A 44 10.58 -12.48 2.66
C ILE A 44 9.21 -13.14 2.57
N GLU A 45 8.15 -12.39 2.86
CA GLU A 45 6.79 -12.75 2.51
C GLU A 45 6.31 -11.85 1.36
N TYR A 46 5.84 -12.46 0.28
CA TYR A 46 5.24 -11.77 -0.85
C TYR A 46 3.74 -11.66 -0.66
N ILE A 47 3.24 -10.44 -0.70
CA ILE A 47 1.82 -10.12 -0.56
C ILE A 47 1.32 -9.57 -1.91
N TYR A 48 0.36 -10.26 -2.51
CA TYR A 48 -0.26 -9.86 -3.76
C TYR A 48 -1.25 -8.72 -3.51
N ALA A 49 -1.04 -7.59 -4.17
CA ALA A 49 -1.82 -6.36 -3.99
C ALA A 49 -2.87 -6.12 -5.09
N GLY A 50 -2.89 -6.96 -6.13
CA GLY A 50 -3.78 -6.84 -7.28
C GLY A 50 -3.03 -6.57 -8.58
N GLY A 51 -3.65 -6.83 -9.72
CA GLY A 51 -2.98 -6.74 -11.03
C GLY A 51 -1.69 -7.56 -11.06
N ASP A 52 -0.57 -6.95 -11.45
CA ASP A 52 0.77 -7.54 -11.40
C ASP A 52 1.61 -6.96 -10.23
N GLN A 53 0.95 -6.37 -9.22
CA GLN A 53 1.62 -5.65 -8.14
C GLN A 53 1.77 -6.51 -6.88
N PHE A 54 2.90 -6.35 -6.22
CA PHE A 54 3.22 -7.00 -4.96
C PHE A 54 3.79 -6.01 -3.95
N ILE A 55 3.70 -6.35 -2.68
CA ILE A 55 4.58 -5.83 -1.65
C ILE A 55 5.41 -6.98 -1.08
N GLU A 56 6.62 -6.65 -0.66
CA GLU A 56 7.53 -7.58 0.00
C GLU A 56 7.69 -7.16 1.45
N LEU A 57 7.43 -8.10 2.36
CA LEU A 57 7.64 -7.91 3.79
C LEU A 57 8.88 -8.69 4.20
N PHE A 58 9.89 -7.99 4.68
CA PHE A 58 11.15 -8.56 5.13
C PHE A 58 11.16 -8.78 6.63
N TYR A 59 11.62 -9.96 7.05
CA TYR A 59 11.88 -10.23 8.46
C TYR A 59 13.08 -9.45 8.97
N GLY A 60 13.06 -9.07 10.25
CA GLY A 60 14.22 -8.54 10.96
C GLY A 60 14.29 -7.03 11.10
N GLY A 61 13.20 -6.30 10.91
CA GLY A 61 13.12 -4.88 11.27
C GLY A 61 13.28 -4.69 12.77
N THR A 62 14.30 -3.95 13.19
CA THR A 62 14.62 -3.70 14.62
C THR A 62 14.68 -2.23 14.99
N ASN A 63 14.92 -1.35 14.02
CA ASN A 63 15.06 0.09 14.24
C ASN A 63 13.78 0.80 13.78
N GLU A 64 13.07 1.40 14.72
CA GLU A 64 11.90 2.22 14.41
C GLU A 64 12.38 3.60 13.93
N ILE A 65 11.87 4.02 12.77
CA ILE A 65 12.03 5.37 12.24
C ILE A 65 10.66 6.03 12.34
N PRO A 66 10.45 6.95 13.31
CA PRO A 66 9.16 7.61 13.44
C PRO A 66 8.77 8.33 12.14
N TYR A 67 7.53 8.16 11.73
CA TYR A 67 7.00 8.91 10.59
C TYR A 67 7.05 10.41 10.87
N SER A 68 7.49 11.19 9.89
CA SER A 68 7.41 12.64 9.89
C SER A 68 7.29 13.14 8.45
N ASP A 69 6.41 14.12 8.23
CA ASP A 69 6.26 14.79 6.94
C ASP A 69 7.53 15.55 6.51
N GLU A 70 8.46 15.79 7.44
CA GLU A 70 9.73 16.48 7.19
C GLU A 70 10.87 15.53 6.80
N ASN A 71 10.66 14.20 6.91
CA ASN A 71 11.68 13.23 6.56
C ASN A 71 11.91 13.19 5.04
N ILE A 72 13.18 13.25 4.63
CA ILE A 72 13.56 13.01 3.24
C ILE A 72 13.49 11.50 2.97
N GLY A 73 12.65 11.07 2.04
CA GLY A 73 12.56 9.67 1.63
C GLY A 73 11.13 9.22 1.38
N PHE A 74 10.78 8.04 1.89
CA PHE A 74 9.42 7.50 1.76
C PHE A 74 8.42 8.38 2.50
N PHE A 75 7.37 8.78 1.81
CA PHE A 75 6.29 9.60 2.37
C PHE A 75 5.04 8.76 2.66
N HIS A 76 4.52 8.07 1.65
CA HIS A 76 3.42 7.12 1.81
C HIS A 76 3.36 6.14 0.64
N MET A 77 2.66 5.04 0.83
CA MET A 77 2.22 4.16 -0.25
C MET A 77 0.76 4.51 -0.59
N CYS A 78 0.46 4.63 -1.88
CA CYS A 78 -0.92 4.79 -2.34
C CYS A 78 -1.43 3.48 -2.93
N VAL A 79 -2.64 3.09 -2.53
CA VAL A 79 -3.38 1.92 -3.03
C VAL A 79 -4.62 2.40 -3.75
N GLU A 80 -4.74 2.06 -5.02
CA GLU A 80 -5.93 2.34 -5.80
C GLU A 80 -7.07 1.40 -5.42
N VAL A 81 -8.27 1.94 -5.25
CA VAL A 81 -9.49 1.20 -4.90
C VAL A 81 -10.65 1.60 -5.81
N ASP A 82 -11.57 0.68 -6.04
CA ASP A 82 -12.76 0.93 -6.85
C ASP A 82 -13.82 1.78 -6.11
N ASP A 83 -13.92 1.61 -4.79
CA ASP A 83 -14.90 2.30 -3.93
C ASP A 83 -14.24 2.72 -2.62
N ILE A 84 -14.10 4.03 -2.44
CA ILE A 84 -13.45 4.61 -1.25
C ILE A 84 -14.27 4.40 0.03
N LEU A 85 -15.59 4.33 -0.06
CA LEU A 85 -16.44 4.12 1.11
C LEU A 85 -16.39 2.67 1.59
N GLU A 86 -16.33 1.71 0.65
CA GLU A 86 -16.12 0.30 0.98
C GLU A 86 -14.73 0.07 1.59
N ALA A 87 -13.70 0.70 1.01
CA ALA A 87 -12.34 0.66 1.56
C ALA A 87 -12.26 1.23 2.98
N TRP A 88 -12.89 2.39 3.21
CA TRP A 88 -12.98 2.98 4.54
C TRP A 88 -13.72 2.11 5.55
N LYS A 89 -14.85 1.54 5.11
CA LYS A 89 -15.61 0.60 5.95
C LYS A 89 -14.73 -0.56 6.42
N ARG A 90 -13.88 -1.10 5.58
CA ARG A 90 -12.96 -2.18 5.94
C ARG A 90 -11.93 -1.73 6.99
N ILE A 91 -11.38 -0.52 6.88
CA ILE A 91 -10.51 0.06 7.91
C ILE A 91 -11.22 0.10 9.27
N VAL A 92 -12.46 0.58 9.29
CA VAL A 92 -13.28 0.66 10.52
C VAL A 92 -13.61 -0.74 11.08
N ASP A 93 -14.07 -1.66 10.23
CA ASP A 93 -14.48 -3.00 10.64
C ASP A 93 -13.32 -3.86 11.19
N THR A 94 -12.09 -3.58 10.79
CA THR A 94 -10.88 -4.27 11.26
C THR A 94 -10.17 -3.56 12.41
N ASP A 95 -10.75 -2.47 12.92
CA ASP A 95 -10.16 -1.63 13.97
C ASP A 95 -8.74 -1.14 13.63
N ALA A 96 -8.49 -0.94 12.34
CA ALA A 96 -7.24 -0.37 11.86
C ALA A 96 -7.20 1.15 12.11
N PRO A 97 -6.01 1.78 12.13
CA PRO A 97 -5.90 3.22 12.34
C PRO A 97 -6.73 4.04 11.34
N GLN A 98 -7.52 4.97 11.86
CA GLN A 98 -8.41 5.86 11.09
C GLN A 98 -7.80 7.26 11.05
N ASP A 99 -6.77 7.47 10.20
CA ASP A 99 -6.02 8.72 10.17
C ASP A 99 -6.82 9.86 9.55
N ASP A 100 -7.44 9.62 8.38
CA ASP A 100 -8.30 10.59 7.70
C ASP A 100 -9.47 9.87 7.01
N ALA A 101 -10.69 10.30 7.30
CA ALA A 101 -11.91 9.78 6.67
C ALA A 101 -11.99 10.17 5.18
N PRO A 102 -12.84 9.49 4.38
CA PRO A 102 -12.99 9.78 2.96
C PRO A 102 -13.30 11.25 2.67
N LYS A 103 -12.48 11.83 1.80
CA LYS A 103 -12.65 13.21 1.30
C LYS A 103 -12.15 13.31 -0.14
N GLN A 104 -12.66 14.26 -0.90
CA GLN A 104 -12.14 14.56 -2.21
C GLN A 104 -10.90 15.46 -2.09
N GLY A 105 -9.82 15.06 -2.76
CA GLY A 105 -8.58 15.83 -2.86
C GLY A 105 -8.68 16.99 -3.85
N VAL A 106 -7.66 17.83 -3.88
CA VAL A 106 -7.54 18.95 -4.85
C VAL A 106 -7.34 18.44 -6.29
N ASP A 107 -6.96 17.20 -6.44
CA ASP A 107 -6.79 16.46 -7.70
C ASP A 107 -8.07 15.75 -8.16
N PHE A 108 -9.19 16.02 -7.50
CA PHE A 108 -10.53 15.43 -7.74
C PHE A 108 -10.66 13.94 -7.40
N ASN A 109 -9.60 13.26 -6.99
CA ASN A 109 -9.67 11.89 -6.52
C ASN A 109 -10.29 11.83 -5.11
N TRP A 110 -10.98 10.74 -4.79
CA TRP A 110 -11.39 10.46 -3.42
C TRP A 110 -10.27 9.73 -2.70
N GLN A 111 -10.02 10.10 -1.45
CA GLN A 111 -8.94 9.52 -0.66
C GLN A 111 -9.35 9.36 0.80
N CYS A 112 -8.79 8.34 1.45
CA CYS A 112 -8.78 8.19 2.89
C CYS A 112 -7.42 7.62 3.34
N TRP A 113 -7.13 7.69 4.62
CA TRP A 113 -5.79 7.41 5.13
C TRP A 113 -5.82 6.47 6.33
N THR A 114 -4.82 5.60 6.37
CA THR A 114 -4.49 4.71 7.46
C THR A 114 -2.97 4.55 7.55
N HIS A 115 -2.48 3.77 8.49
CA HIS A 115 -1.09 3.31 8.51
C HIS A 115 -1.03 1.84 8.91
N ASP A 116 0.05 1.17 8.48
CA ASP A 116 0.30 -0.22 8.83
C ASP A 116 0.79 -0.37 10.30
N PRO A 117 0.95 -1.60 10.82
CA PRO A 117 1.40 -1.82 12.20
C PRO A 117 2.76 -1.23 12.57
N ASP A 118 3.59 -0.91 11.58
CA ASP A 118 4.90 -0.30 11.76
C ASP A 118 4.91 1.22 11.52
N GLY A 119 3.73 1.81 11.29
CA GLY A 119 3.53 3.25 11.12
C GLY A 119 3.77 3.76 9.70
N ASN A 120 3.90 2.88 8.71
CA ASN A 120 3.99 3.30 7.32
C ASN A 120 2.65 3.84 6.85
N LYS A 121 2.62 5.11 6.45
CA LYS A 121 1.41 5.80 6.01
C LYS A 121 0.91 5.24 4.69
N ILE A 122 -0.40 5.00 4.61
CA ILE A 122 -1.06 4.43 3.44
C ILE A 122 -2.24 5.33 3.04
N GLU A 123 -2.23 5.75 1.80
CA GLU A 123 -3.36 6.38 1.13
C GLU A 123 -4.18 5.30 0.42
N LEU A 124 -5.51 5.31 0.58
CA LEU A 124 -6.41 4.61 -0.31
C LEU A 124 -7.04 5.65 -1.22
N MET A 125 -6.99 5.42 -2.53
CA MET A 125 -7.42 6.40 -3.52
C MET A 125 -8.35 5.77 -4.56
N GLN A 126 -9.53 6.37 -4.73
CA GLN A 126 -10.41 6.12 -5.85
C GLN A 126 -10.20 7.19 -6.91
N LEU A 127 -9.70 6.77 -8.08
CA LEU A 127 -9.42 7.67 -9.20
C LEU A 127 -10.72 8.29 -9.75
N SER A 128 -10.65 9.58 -10.03
CA SER A 128 -11.71 10.31 -10.71
C SER A 128 -11.40 10.48 -12.20
N GLU A 129 -12.41 10.31 -13.05
CA GLU A 129 -12.33 10.63 -14.47
C GLU A 129 -11.93 12.09 -14.74
N ASP A 130 -12.29 12.98 -13.83
CA ASP A 130 -11.93 14.40 -13.88
C ASP A 130 -10.54 14.71 -13.31
N GLY A 131 -9.89 13.72 -12.68
CA GLY A 131 -8.57 13.85 -12.09
C GLY A 131 -7.46 14.01 -13.15
N PRO A 132 -6.38 14.74 -12.81
CA PRO A 132 -5.28 14.95 -13.74
C PRO A 132 -4.56 13.65 -14.13
N GLN A 133 -4.51 12.66 -13.24
CA GLN A 133 -3.91 11.36 -13.51
C GLN A 133 -4.65 10.63 -14.63
N MET A 134 -5.98 10.50 -14.53
CA MET A 134 -6.80 9.85 -15.56
C MET A 134 -6.78 10.61 -16.88
N LYS A 135 -6.82 11.95 -16.84
CA LYS A 135 -6.69 12.77 -18.03
C LYS A 135 -5.36 12.56 -18.74
N PHE A 136 -4.27 12.45 -17.99
CA PHE A 136 -2.95 12.18 -18.56
C PHE A 136 -2.88 10.79 -19.20
N VAL A 137 -3.33 9.73 -18.50
CA VAL A 137 -3.35 8.36 -19.04
C VAL A 137 -4.14 8.30 -20.34
N LYS A 138 -5.35 8.85 -20.38
CA LYS A 138 -6.19 8.90 -21.59
C LYS A 138 -5.54 9.69 -22.74
N SER A 139 -4.73 10.71 -22.42
CA SER A 139 -4.00 11.45 -23.45
C SER A 139 -2.92 10.61 -24.16
N LEU A 140 -2.35 9.62 -23.46
CA LEU A 140 -1.37 8.70 -24.05
C LEU A 140 -2.05 7.70 -25.00
N GLU A 141 -3.21 7.17 -24.61
CA GLU A 141 -3.98 6.24 -25.45
C GLU A 141 -4.42 6.87 -26.77
N SER A 142 -4.63 8.17 -26.80
CA SER A 142 -5.01 8.90 -28.03
C SER A 142 -3.84 9.13 -29.01
N LEU A 143 -2.62 8.77 -28.65
CA LEU A 143 -1.41 8.93 -29.47
C LEU A 143 -0.97 7.60 -30.13
N GLU A 144 -1.63 6.48 -29.79
CA GLU A 144 -1.45 5.16 -30.44
C GLU A 144 -2.50 4.93 -31.53
#